data_465f86bed999cf637af0efcbcc6601da
#
_entry.id   465f86bed999cf637af0efcbcc6601da
#
_cell.length_a   1.000
_cell.length_b   1.000
_cell.length_c   1.000
_cell.angle_alpha   90.00
_cell.angle_beta   90.00
_cell.angle_gamma   90.00
#
_symmetry.space_group_name_H-M   'P 1'
#
loop_
_entity.id
_entity.type
_entity.pdbx_description
1 polymer ?
#
loop_
_entity_poly.entity_id
_entity_poly.type
_entity_poly.pdbx_seq_one_letter_code
_entity_poly.pdbx_strand_id
1 'polypeptide(L)'
;MAVEMAIWRMTDEGPHRLESSPLDFEQRLEDMLAEDPAMIDTDLLVIGRQVRTGFGGVIDLLALDAEGRVHVLELKRDKTPRDVVAQALDYGSWAKDLSLEQLEQIHQDSENGETRLDEAFAEHFGGPLPDVVNAEQQFTIVASELDPTSDRIIEFLAGSYDVPINAVFFRHFADGGHEYLARTWLLDPHQVEDKAARLSRRKLRPWNGRDVCVILGHDKPDDPRWHIAREHGYLSAGGRKRLRNLEEGQRVFAYVSGAGYVGIGQITGEMIPARDAQVDVDGQRQPLLDQPDINSAWWRQNAASEDPEVIEMVVAVKWLATRPVGEAFLEKNLFTPRQTLCKLRHTPTIETVESAFGLNEATK
;
A
#
# COMPACT_ATOMS: atom_id res chain seq x y z
N MET A 1 30.46 12.73 1.95
CA MET A 1 31.05 14.08 2.19
C MET A 1 29.99 14.95 2.82
N ALA A 2 30.29 15.68 3.89
CA ALA A 2 29.31 16.63 4.42
C ALA A 2 28.97 17.68 3.34
N VAL A 3 27.69 17.80 3.02
CA VAL A 3 27.23 18.79 2.04
C VAL A 3 27.32 20.17 2.70
N GLU A 4 28.23 21.03 2.22
CA GLU A 4 28.35 22.40 2.73
C GLU A 4 27.30 23.28 2.05
N MET A 5 26.49 23.97 2.86
CA MET A 5 25.50 24.94 2.42
C MET A 5 25.78 26.30 3.06
N ALA A 6 25.83 27.33 2.25
CA ALA A 6 26.02 28.70 2.71
C ALA A 6 25.06 29.65 2.00
N ILE A 7 24.49 30.58 2.74
CA ILE A 7 23.55 31.60 2.24
C ILE A 7 24.15 32.98 2.52
N TRP A 8 24.03 33.90 1.58
CA TRP A 8 24.43 35.31 1.71
C TRP A 8 23.23 36.23 1.46
N ARG A 9 23.01 37.15 2.38
CA ARG A 9 22.15 38.30 2.09
C ARG A 9 22.93 39.33 1.27
N MET A 10 22.38 39.74 0.14
CA MET A 10 22.94 40.80 -0.67
C MET A 10 22.49 42.17 -0.12
N THR A 11 23.44 43.03 0.20
CA THR A 11 23.20 44.41 0.67
C THR A 11 23.98 45.41 -0.16
N ASP A 12 23.66 46.69 -0.04
CA ASP A 12 24.39 47.79 -0.72
C ASP A 12 25.87 47.85 -0.29
N GLU A 13 26.20 47.30 0.88
CA GLU A 13 27.56 47.22 1.42
C GLU A 13 28.30 45.94 0.98
N GLY A 14 27.62 45.04 0.26
CA GLY A 14 28.15 43.77 -0.23
C GLY A 14 27.45 42.55 0.35
N PRO A 15 27.94 41.34 0.01
CA PRO A 15 27.38 40.07 0.47
C PRO A 15 27.68 39.85 1.96
N HIS A 16 26.64 39.61 2.76
CA HIS A 16 26.75 39.25 4.17
C HIS A 16 26.38 37.78 4.35
N ARG A 17 27.34 36.95 4.80
CA ARG A 17 27.11 35.52 5.04
C ARG A 17 26.20 35.34 6.26
N LEU A 18 25.14 34.57 6.11
CA LEU A 18 24.26 34.19 7.20
C LEU A 18 24.89 32.99 7.95
N GLU A 19 24.81 33.05 9.27
CA GLU A 19 25.21 31.90 10.10
C GLU A 19 24.05 30.94 10.24
N SER A 20 24.35 29.64 10.08
CA SER A 20 23.36 28.61 10.35
C SER A 20 23.15 28.50 11.85
N SER A 21 21.91 28.45 12.27
CA SER A 21 21.54 28.15 13.67
C SER A 21 20.94 26.75 13.74
N PRO A 22 21.11 26.06 14.88
CA PRO A 22 20.37 24.83 15.09
C PRO A 22 18.87 25.10 14.95
N LEU A 23 18.18 24.26 14.22
CA LEU A 23 16.74 24.22 14.27
C LEU A 23 16.36 23.70 15.67
N ASP A 24 15.62 24.46 16.46
CA ASP A 24 15.26 24.05 17.83
C ASP A 24 14.26 22.86 17.88
N PHE A 25 14.14 22.04 16.73
CA PHE A 25 12.89 21.33 16.68
C PHE A 25 12.77 20.26 15.60
N GLU A 26 13.01 19.06 15.95
CA GLU A 26 12.49 17.88 15.28
C GLU A 26 10.96 17.99 15.11
N GLN A 27 10.27 18.36 16.19
CA GLN A 27 8.82 18.58 16.22
C GLN A 27 8.34 19.65 15.22
N ARG A 28 8.98 20.84 15.16
CA ARG A 28 8.57 21.91 14.24
C ARG A 28 8.85 21.55 12.78
N LEU A 29 9.94 20.82 12.49
CA LEU A 29 10.22 20.34 11.15
C LEU A 29 9.21 19.24 10.76
N GLU A 30 8.87 18.35 11.69
CA GLU A 30 7.83 17.34 11.52
C GLU A 30 6.47 17.99 11.24
N ASP A 31 6.08 19.02 12.02
CA ASP A 31 4.85 19.78 11.80
C ASP A 31 4.82 20.41 10.39
N MET A 32 5.91 21.09 10.00
CA MET A 32 6.01 21.69 8.66
C MET A 32 5.95 20.68 7.53
N LEU A 33 6.64 19.52 7.67
CA LEU A 33 6.64 18.49 6.66
C LEU A 33 5.32 17.70 6.60
N ALA A 34 4.59 17.62 7.71
CA ALA A 34 3.25 17.05 7.73
C ALA A 34 2.23 17.97 7.05
N GLU A 35 2.38 19.29 7.20
CA GLU A 35 1.53 20.31 6.57
C GLU A 35 1.88 20.52 5.09
N ASP A 36 3.18 20.56 4.76
CA ASP A 36 3.68 20.77 3.39
C ASP A 36 4.78 19.74 3.03
N PRO A 37 4.42 18.52 2.66
CA PRO A 37 5.38 17.48 2.26
C PRO A 37 6.20 17.86 1.01
N ALA A 38 5.73 18.79 0.17
CA ALA A 38 6.44 19.27 -1.01
C ALA A 38 7.78 19.97 -0.64
N MET A 39 7.97 20.33 0.63
CA MET A 39 9.27 20.75 1.14
C MET A 39 10.38 19.69 0.96
N ILE A 40 10.02 18.41 0.77
CA ILE A 40 10.95 17.30 0.47
C ILE A 40 11.19 17.14 -1.05
N ASP A 41 10.60 17.98 -1.90
CA ASP A 41 10.70 17.92 -3.37
C ASP A 41 9.97 16.75 -4.03
N THR A 42 9.10 16.11 -3.29
CA THR A 42 8.27 15.01 -3.78
C THR A 42 6.84 15.36 -3.45
N ASP A 43 5.94 15.16 -4.41
CA ASP A 43 4.52 15.32 -4.13
C ASP A 43 4.06 14.09 -3.34
N LEU A 44 3.83 14.26 -2.05
CA LEU A 44 3.52 13.20 -1.09
C LEU A 44 2.21 13.49 -0.37
N LEU A 45 1.35 12.49 -0.28
CA LEU A 45 0.20 12.49 0.61
C LEU A 45 0.61 11.85 1.95
N VAL A 46 0.71 12.65 3.02
CA VAL A 46 0.93 12.11 4.38
C VAL A 46 -0.32 11.37 4.84
N ILE A 47 -0.17 10.08 5.11
CA ILE A 47 -1.25 9.20 5.54
C ILE A 47 -1.16 8.83 7.03
N GLY A 48 -0.04 9.13 7.68
CA GLY A 48 0.14 8.86 9.09
C GLY A 48 1.31 9.62 9.69
N ARG A 49 1.15 10.02 10.94
CA ARG A 49 2.15 10.68 11.76
C ARG A 49 2.34 9.91 13.06
N GLN A 50 3.58 9.74 13.53
CA GLN A 50 3.94 8.97 14.72
C GLN A 50 3.34 7.56 14.69
N VAL A 51 3.47 6.88 13.53
CA VAL A 51 2.84 5.59 13.26
C VAL A 51 3.56 4.48 14.02
N ARG A 52 2.85 3.78 14.89
CA ARG A 52 3.40 2.68 15.67
C ARG A 52 3.55 1.41 14.84
N THR A 53 4.76 0.86 14.80
CA THR A 53 5.02 -0.42 14.15
C THR A 53 4.65 -1.59 15.07
N GLY A 54 4.36 -2.75 14.51
CA GLY A 54 4.08 -3.98 15.28
C GLY A 54 5.26 -4.48 16.12
N PHE A 55 6.45 -3.89 15.97
CA PHE A 55 7.69 -4.26 16.68
C PHE A 55 8.12 -3.22 17.73
N GLY A 56 7.26 -2.24 18.03
CA GLY A 56 7.49 -1.26 19.09
C GLY A 56 8.24 0.00 18.66
N GLY A 57 8.55 0.16 17.37
CA GLY A 57 9.07 1.40 16.80
C GLY A 57 7.96 2.40 16.49
N VAL A 58 8.32 3.65 16.24
CA VAL A 58 7.43 4.73 15.84
C VAL A 58 8.03 5.44 14.63
N ILE A 59 7.31 5.44 13.51
CA ILE A 59 7.69 6.13 12.28
C ILE A 59 7.19 7.58 12.38
N ASP A 60 8.05 8.56 12.15
CA ASP A 60 7.66 9.96 12.27
C ASP A 60 6.59 10.35 11.25
N LEU A 61 6.82 10.10 9.95
CA LEU A 61 5.82 10.31 8.91
C LEU A 61 5.76 9.11 7.96
N LEU A 62 4.54 8.70 7.61
CA LEU A 62 4.24 7.72 6.58
C LEU A 62 3.42 8.40 5.48
N ALA A 63 3.85 8.28 4.22
CA ALA A 63 3.20 8.95 3.11
C ALA A 63 3.06 8.03 1.89
N LEU A 64 2.23 8.45 0.93
CA LEU A 64 2.10 7.85 -0.40
C LEU A 64 2.50 8.86 -1.47
N ASP A 65 3.09 8.40 -2.55
CA ASP A 65 3.25 9.18 -3.78
C ASP A 65 2.16 8.83 -4.83
N ALA A 66 2.19 9.51 -5.98
CA ALA A 66 1.22 9.33 -7.05
C ALA A 66 1.20 7.91 -7.65
N GLU A 67 2.29 7.16 -7.54
CA GLU A 67 2.40 5.76 -7.96
C GLU A 67 1.92 4.76 -6.89
N GLY A 68 1.52 5.25 -5.71
CA GLY A 68 1.09 4.43 -4.58
C GLY A 68 2.24 3.74 -3.84
N ARG A 69 3.47 4.24 -3.98
CA ARG A 69 4.61 3.79 -3.18
C ARG A 69 4.50 4.34 -1.77
N VAL A 70 4.91 3.54 -0.78
CA VAL A 70 4.95 3.97 0.62
C VAL A 70 6.29 4.64 0.90
N HIS A 71 6.24 5.86 1.40
CA HIS A 71 7.38 6.62 1.87
C HIS A 71 7.44 6.59 3.40
N VAL A 72 8.57 6.13 3.92
CA VAL A 72 8.90 6.15 5.35
C VAL A 72 9.88 7.30 5.57
N LEU A 73 9.48 8.29 6.34
CA LEU A 73 10.30 9.44 6.68
C LEU A 73 10.67 9.37 8.16
N GLU A 74 11.97 9.41 8.43
CA GLU A 74 12.54 9.40 9.79
C GLU A 74 13.26 10.72 10.04
N LEU A 75 12.82 11.47 11.02
CA LEU A 75 13.35 12.78 11.36
C LEU A 75 14.38 12.70 12.49
N LYS A 76 15.45 13.46 12.37
CA LYS A 76 16.48 13.55 13.42
C LYS A 76 16.94 14.98 13.60
N ARG A 77 16.87 15.47 14.85
CA ARG A 77 17.22 16.84 15.21
C ARG A 77 18.71 17.13 15.10
N ASP A 78 19.50 16.22 15.65
CA ASP A 78 20.95 16.43 15.84
C ASP A 78 21.77 15.58 14.87
N LYS A 79 23.09 15.65 14.99
CA LYS A 79 24.01 14.77 14.27
C LYS A 79 23.65 13.32 14.50
N THR A 80 23.20 12.68 13.46
CA THR A 80 22.49 11.43 13.51
C THR A 80 23.47 10.24 13.59
N PRO A 81 23.37 9.38 14.62
CA PRO A 81 24.19 8.20 14.75
C PRO A 81 23.86 7.13 13.70
N ARG A 82 24.74 6.13 13.54
CA ARG A 82 24.58 5.01 12.59
C ARG A 82 23.26 4.27 12.72
N ASP A 83 22.67 4.31 13.89
CA ASP A 83 21.43 3.59 14.21
C ASP A 83 20.22 4.06 13.40
N VAL A 84 20.23 5.30 12.87
CA VAL A 84 19.13 5.80 12.03
C VAL A 84 18.98 5.00 10.74
N VAL A 85 20.08 4.55 10.13
CA VAL A 85 20.01 3.73 8.92
C VAL A 85 19.41 2.36 9.24
N ALA A 86 19.80 1.77 10.37
CA ALA A 86 19.21 0.52 10.84
C ALA A 86 17.73 0.69 11.17
N GLN A 87 17.35 1.80 11.80
CA GLN A 87 15.96 2.16 12.11
C GLN A 87 15.13 2.32 10.85
N ALA A 88 15.63 3.06 9.84
CA ALA A 88 14.93 3.22 8.55
C ALA A 88 14.71 1.88 7.83
N LEU A 89 15.69 0.96 7.88
CA LEU A 89 15.57 -0.38 7.31
C LEU A 89 14.60 -1.27 8.10
N ASP A 90 14.58 -1.17 9.43
CA ASP A 90 13.63 -1.88 10.29
C ASP A 90 12.19 -1.45 9.98
N TYR A 91 11.94 -0.16 9.93
CA TYR A 91 10.64 0.40 9.55
C TYR A 91 10.23 -0.01 8.14
N GLY A 92 11.18 0.00 7.20
CA GLY A 92 10.94 -0.48 5.85
C GLY A 92 10.58 -1.95 5.80
N SER A 93 11.17 -2.78 6.64
CA SER A 93 10.85 -4.21 6.72
C SER A 93 9.42 -4.46 7.19
N TRP A 94 8.88 -3.57 8.04
CA TRP A 94 7.50 -3.58 8.47
C TRP A 94 6.57 -2.96 7.41
N ALA A 95 6.91 -1.78 6.89
CA ALA A 95 6.08 -1.04 5.95
C ALA A 95 5.81 -1.83 4.65
N LYS A 96 6.79 -2.61 4.17
CA LYS A 96 6.63 -3.43 2.96
C LYS A 96 5.50 -4.46 3.06
N ASP A 97 5.13 -4.86 4.27
CA ASP A 97 4.11 -5.89 4.51
C ASP A 97 2.71 -5.30 4.81
N LEU A 98 2.59 -3.95 4.82
CA LEU A 98 1.30 -3.28 4.99
C LEU A 98 0.37 -3.55 3.80
N SER A 99 -0.84 -4.02 4.11
CA SER A 99 -1.94 -4.12 3.14
C SER A 99 -2.59 -2.76 2.88
N LEU A 100 -3.40 -2.67 1.82
CA LEU A 100 -4.18 -1.45 1.56
C LEU A 100 -5.11 -1.14 2.74
N GLU A 101 -5.77 -2.14 3.30
CA GLU A 101 -6.67 -1.98 4.45
C GLU A 101 -5.93 -1.44 5.68
N GLN A 102 -4.67 -1.84 5.88
CA GLN A 102 -3.84 -1.31 6.96
C GLN A 102 -3.42 0.15 6.71
N LEU A 103 -3.11 0.50 5.45
CA LEU A 103 -2.83 1.90 5.07
C LEU A 103 -4.08 2.78 5.20
N GLU A 104 -5.26 2.27 4.81
CA GLU A 104 -6.54 2.94 5.02
C GLU A 104 -6.80 3.16 6.52
N GLN A 105 -6.52 2.17 7.37
CA GLN A 105 -6.68 2.30 8.81
C GLN A 105 -5.71 3.31 9.41
N ILE A 106 -4.43 3.29 9.00
CA ILE A 106 -3.43 4.28 9.44
C ILE A 106 -3.89 5.69 9.06
N HIS A 107 -4.40 5.87 7.84
CA HIS A 107 -4.91 7.16 7.40
C HIS A 107 -6.13 7.59 8.22
N GLN A 108 -7.08 6.68 8.46
CA GLN A 108 -8.27 6.95 9.25
C GLN A 108 -7.95 7.31 10.71
N ASP A 109 -6.91 6.72 11.28
CA ASP A 109 -6.45 7.01 12.65
C ASP A 109 -5.60 8.30 12.74
N SER A 110 -5.25 8.91 11.61
CA SER A 110 -4.48 10.16 11.53
C SER A 110 -5.36 11.41 11.69
N GLU A 111 -4.71 12.57 11.87
CA GLU A 111 -5.40 13.87 11.93
C GLU A 111 -6.17 14.21 10.63
N ASN A 112 -5.79 13.61 9.50
CA ASN A 112 -6.44 13.77 8.19
C ASN A 112 -7.49 12.68 7.89
N GLY A 113 -7.83 11.85 8.86
CA GLY A 113 -8.71 10.69 8.72
C GLY A 113 -10.20 10.99 8.56
N GLU A 114 -10.61 12.25 8.44
CA GLU A 114 -12.00 12.64 8.17
C GLU A 114 -12.46 12.19 6.77
N THR A 115 -11.54 12.16 5.81
CA THR A 115 -11.76 11.66 4.44
C THR A 115 -11.18 10.27 4.28
N ARG A 116 -11.72 9.48 3.35
CA ARG A 116 -11.18 8.16 3.02
C ARG A 116 -9.86 8.29 2.26
N LEU A 117 -8.97 7.31 2.41
CA LEU A 117 -7.67 7.33 1.73
C LEU A 117 -7.78 7.47 0.21
N ASP A 118 -8.74 6.80 -0.44
CA ASP A 118 -8.93 6.88 -1.88
C ASP A 118 -9.47 8.25 -2.33
N GLU A 119 -10.26 8.92 -1.49
CA GLU A 119 -10.75 10.28 -1.73
C GLU A 119 -9.64 11.32 -1.51
N ALA A 120 -8.91 11.21 -0.39
CA ALA A 120 -7.76 12.07 -0.11
C ALA A 120 -6.69 11.94 -1.21
N PHE A 121 -6.44 10.71 -1.68
CA PHE A 121 -5.50 10.47 -2.78
C PHE A 121 -5.98 11.11 -4.09
N ALA A 122 -7.26 10.97 -4.42
CA ALA A 122 -7.82 11.55 -5.64
C ALA A 122 -7.83 13.09 -5.60
N GLU A 123 -8.09 13.68 -4.44
CA GLU A 123 -8.02 15.13 -4.25
C GLU A 123 -6.59 15.66 -4.38
N HIS A 124 -5.62 14.96 -3.76
CA HIS A 124 -4.23 15.38 -3.73
C HIS A 124 -3.53 15.24 -5.10
N PHE A 125 -3.69 14.09 -5.77
CA PHE A 125 -2.99 13.78 -7.03
C PHE A 125 -3.84 13.97 -8.29
N GLY A 126 -5.13 14.28 -8.17
CA GLY A 126 -6.03 14.47 -9.32
C GLY A 126 -6.40 13.18 -10.06
N GLY A 127 -6.10 12.01 -9.49
CA GLY A 127 -6.36 10.70 -10.09
C GLY A 127 -6.72 9.64 -9.05
N PRO A 128 -7.28 8.49 -9.46
CA PRO A 128 -7.67 7.43 -8.53
C PRO A 128 -6.45 6.75 -7.90
N LEU A 129 -6.62 6.21 -6.71
CA LEU A 129 -5.62 5.36 -6.07
C LEU A 129 -5.22 4.19 -7.01
N PRO A 130 -3.93 3.92 -7.22
CA PRO A 130 -3.48 2.86 -8.12
C PRO A 130 -4.01 1.46 -7.73
N ASP A 131 -4.20 0.59 -8.73
CA ASP A 131 -4.62 -0.81 -8.51
C ASP A 131 -3.65 -1.59 -7.59
N VAL A 132 -2.40 -1.17 -7.53
CA VAL A 132 -1.35 -1.78 -6.69
C VAL A 132 -0.71 -0.69 -5.84
N VAL A 133 -1.01 -0.70 -4.57
CA VAL A 133 -0.40 0.19 -3.57
C VAL A 133 0.66 -0.59 -2.79
N ASN A 134 1.70 0.11 -2.33
CA ASN A 134 2.78 -0.47 -1.53
C ASN A 134 3.58 -1.59 -2.23
N ALA A 135 3.67 -1.54 -3.56
CA ALA A 135 4.56 -2.45 -4.29
C ALA A 135 6.04 -2.16 -4.02
N GLU A 136 6.34 -0.92 -3.72
CA GLU A 136 7.66 -0.37 -3.42
C GLU A 136 7.59 0.54 -2.20
N GLN A 137 8.72 0.66 -1.52
CA GLN A 137 8.87 1.57 -0.39
C GLN A 137 10.07 2.47 -0.66
N GLN A 138 10.03 3.68 -0.13
CA GLN A 138 11.15 4.62 -0.14
C GLN A 138 11.46 5.09 1.28
N PHE A 139 12.74 5.20 1.60
CA PHE A 139 13.19 5.57 2.94
C PHE A 139 13.94 6.89 2.85
N THR A 140 13.46 7.89 3.58
CA THR A 140 14.08 9.22 3.62
C THR A 140 14.42 9.59 5.05
N ILE A 141 15.72 9.75 5.30
CA ILE A 141 16.22 10.28 6.56
C ILE A 141 16.25 11.81 6.43
N VAL A 142 15.51 12.48 7.29
CA VAL A 142 15.43 13.95 7.35
C VAL A 142 16.28 14.41 8.54
N ALA A 143 17.36 15.15 8.30
CA ALA A 143 18.29 15.56 9.34
C ALA A 143 18.88 16.94 9.09
N SER A 144 19.51 17.53 10.10
CA SER A 144 20.36 18.72 9.92
C SER A 144 21.76 18.35 9.45
N GLU A 145 22.27 17.19 9.91
CA GLU A 145 23.58 16.63 9.58
C GLU A 145 23.59 15.12 9.84
N LEU A 146 24.31 14.36 9.01
CA LEU A 146 24.62 12.95 9.29
C LEU A 146 26.10 12.81 9.69
N ASP A 147 26.41 11.76 10.42
CA ASP A 147 27.81 11.37 10.60
C ASP A 147 28.39 10.77 9.30
N PRO A 148 29.70 10.92 9.04
CA PRO A 148 30.31 10.43 7.79
C PRO A 148 30.17 8.93 7.56
N THR A 149 29.85 8.15 8.60
CA THR A 149 29.62 6.71 8.47
C THR A 149 28.22 6.44 7.93
N SER A 150 27.21 7.17 8.42
CA SER A 150 25.84 7.11 7.93
C SER A 150 25.75 7.52 6.47
N ASP A 151 26.41 8.63 6.08
CA ASP A 151 26.52 9.05 4.67
C ASP A 151 27.03 7.89 3.79
N ARG A 152 28.17 7.31 4.17
CA ARG A 152 28.80 6.22 3.41
C ARG A 152 27.91 4.97 3.34
N ILE A 153 27.18 4.65 4.40
CA ILE A 153 26.27 3.48 4.41
C ILE A 153 25.10 3.73 3.48
N ILE A 154 24.51 4.92 3.49
CA ILE A 154 23.40 5.28 2.59
C ILE A 154 23.88 5.24 1.14
N GLU A 155 25.01 5.87 0.81
CA GLU A 155 25.61 5.83 -0.53
C GLU A 155 25.87 4.39 -0.99
N PHE A 156 26.36 3.53 -0.11
CA PHE A 156 26.62 2.13 -0.40
C PHE A 156 25.35 1.32 -0.66
N LEU A 157 24.33 1.49 0.19
CA LEU A 157 23.06 0.80 0.05
C LEU A 157 22.32 1.24 -1.23
N ALA A 158 22.24 2.55 -1.47
CA ALA A 158 21.55 3.09 -2.64
C ALA A 158 22.35 2.87 -3.93
N GLY A 159 23.69 3.00 -3.86
CA GLY A 159 24.57 2.91 -5.04
C GLY A 159 24.88 1.49 -5.49
N SER A 160 25.11 0.56 -4.56
CA SER A 160 25.57 -0.81 -4.85
C SER A 160 24.50 -1.88 -4.75
N TYR A 161 23.44 -1.63 -3.95
CA TYR A 161 22.38 -2.60 -3.71
C TYR A 161 21.00 -2.11 -4.16
N ASP A 162 20.94 -0.91 -4.77
CA ASP A 162 19.70 -0.29 -5.22
C ASP A 162 18.60 -0.23 -4.14
N VAL A 163 19.02 -0.11 -2.85
CA VAL A 163 18.07 0.11 -1.75
C VAL A 163 17.51 1.52 -1.91
N PRO A 164 16.19 1.70 -1.90
CA PRO A 164 15.55 3.01 -2.09
C PRO A 164 15.64 3.87 -0.82
N ILE A 165 16.86 4.19 -0.41
CA ILE A 165 17.18 5.00 0.77
C ILE A 165 17.94 6.26 0.36
N ASN A 166 17.58 7.40 0.94
CA ASN A 166 18.26 8.67 0.76
C ASN A 166 18.24 9.47 2.06
N ALA A 167 18.96 10.58 2.07
CA ALA A 167 18.87 11.57 3.13
C ALA A 167 18.66 12.96 2.56
N VAL A 168 17.85 13.75 3.25
CA VAL A 168 17.61 15.17 2.97
C VAL A 168 18.02 15.99 4.19
N PHE A 169 18.76 17.05 3.92
CA PHE A 169 19.26 17.94 4.96
C PHE A 169 18.51 19.26 4.94
N PHE A 170 18.01 19.68 6.10
CA PHE A 170 17.44 20.98 6.31
C PHE A 170 18.36 21.82 7.20
N ARG A 171 18.72 23.00 6.73
CA ARG A 171 19.50 23.97 7.51
C ARG A 171 18.71 25.25 7.70
N HIS A 172 18.68 25.70 8.93
CA HIS A 172 18.02 26.92 9.33
C HIS A 172 19.01 28.08 9.39
N PHE A 173 18.57 29.25 8.93
CA PHE A 173 19.33 30.50 8.99
C PHE A 173 18.39 31.58 9.49
N ALA A 174 18.90 32.48 10.31
CA ALA A 174 18.14 33.63 10.82
C ALA A 174 18.85 34.96 10.48
N ASP A 175 18.09 35.95 10.08
CA ASP A 175 18.60 37.27 9.76
C ASP A 175 17.56 38.38 9.95
N GLY A 176 17.79 39.30 10.88
CA GLY A 176 16.97 40.50 11.07
C GLY A 176 15.48 40.23 11.31
N GLY A 177 15.12 39.10 11.96
CA GLY A 177 13.75 38.69 12.24
C GLY A 177 13.11 37.83 11.12
N HIS A 178 13.86 37.51 10.07
CA HIS A 178 13.47 36.57 9.05
C HIS A 178 14.16 35.21 9.28
N GLU A 179 13.41 34.12 9.07
CA GLU A 179 13.94 32.76 9.10
C GLU A 179 13.94 32.18 7.69
N TYR A 180 15.00 31.40 7.39
CA TYR A 180 15.17 30.77 6.11
C TYR A 180 15.47 29.29 6.37
N LEU A 181 14.82 28.40 5.62
CA LEU A 181 15.09 26.99 5.62
C LEU A 181 15.65 26.61 4.26
N ALA A 182 16.83 26.02 4.25
CA ALA A 182 17.47 25.56 3.02
C ALA A 182 17.56 24.04 3.02
N ARG A 183 17.23 23.44 1.90
CA ARG A 183 17.21 21.98 1.71
C ARG A 183 18.31 21.53 0.73
N THR A 184 18.89 20.36 1.01
CA THR A 184 19.74 19.65 0.06
C THR A 184 19.66 18.14 0.26
N TRP A 185 19.84 17.39 -0.83
CA TRP A 185 19.85 15.93 -0.80
C TRP A 185 21.28 15.38 -0.69
N LEU A 186 21.42 14.20 -0.05
CA LEU A 186 22.68 13.45 -0.03
C LEU A 186 22.97 12.87 -1.41
N LEU A 187 21.97 12.23 -2.01
CA LEU A 187 21.99 11.69 -3.37
C LEU A 187 20.94 12.39 -4.21
N ASP A 188 21.15 12.46 -5.53
CA ASP A 188 20.12 12.95 -6.45
C ASP A 188 18.86 12.08 -6.33
N PRO A 189 17.71 12.63 -5.88
CA PRO A 189 16.51 11.85 -5.61
C PRO A 189 16.00 11.15 -6.88
N HIS A 190 16.08 11.81 -8.05
CA HIS A 190 15.64 11.21 -9.32
C HIS A 190 16.46 9.97 -9.69
N GLN A 191 17.76 9.93 -9.37
CA GLN A 191 18.58 8.74 -9.62
C GLN A 191 18.22 7.58 -8.69
N VAL A 192 17.87 7.86 -7.43
CA VAL A 192 17.44 6.84 -6.46
C VAL A 192 16.08 6.27 -6.86
N GLU A 193 15.14 7.12 -7.23
CA GLU A 193 13.81 6.73 -7.72
C GLU A 193 13.88 5.92 -9.03
N ASP A 194 14.65 6.37 -10.02
CA ASP A 194 14.83 5.67 -11.28
C ASP A 194 15.40 4.25 -11.09
N LYS A 195 16.33 4.07 -10.17
CA LYS A 195 16.89 2.76 -9.86
C LYS A 195 15.85 1.86 -9.20
N ALA A 196 15.12 2.36 -8.20
CA ALA A 196 14.03 1.65 -7.55
C ALA A 196 12.95 1.25 -8.56
N ALA A 197 12.49 2.18 -9.40
CA ALA A 197 11.51 1.92 -10.45
C ALA A 197 11.97 0.89 -11.50
N ARG A 198 13.29 0.86 -11.86
CA ARG A 198 13.85 -0.16 -12.74
C ARG A 198 13.81 -1.56 -12.13
N LEU A 199 14.08 -1.69 -10.82
CA LEU A 199 14.01 -2.97 -10.13
C LEU A 199 12.56 -3.48 -10.07
N SER A 200 11.62 -2.60 -9.85
CA SER A 200 10.20 -2.95 -9.78
C SER A 200 9.62 -3.31 -11.14
N ARG A 201 9.95 -2.56 -12.19
CA ARG A 201 9.60 -2.95 -13.57
C ARG A 201 10.18 -4.30 -13.97
N ARG A 202 11.35 -4.67 -13.45
CA ARG A 202 11.92 -6.03 -13.61
C ARG A 202 11.18 -7.09 -12.80
N LYS A 203 10.58 -6.73 -11.66
CA LYS A 203 9.79 -7.64 -10.80
C LYS A 203 8.34 -7.78 -11.26
N LEU A 204 7.75 -6.73 -11.80
CA LEU A 204 6.40 -6.74 -12.32
C LEU A 204 6.41 -7.32 -13.74
N ARG A 205 6.17 -8.64 -13.85
CA ARG A 205 5.89 -9.26 -15.14
C ARG A 205 4.62 -8.62 -15.74
N PRO A 206 4.53 -8.46 -17.07
CA PRO A 206 3.32 -7.96 -17.70
C PRO A 206 2.15 -8.87 -17.29
N TRP A 207 1.02 -8.28 -16.93
CA TRP A 207 -0.19 -9.03 -16.66
C TRP A 207 -0.70 -9.68 -17.94
N ASN A 208 -1.17 -10.92 -17.85
CA ASN A 208 -1.66 -11.69 -19.00
C ASN A 208 -3.07 -11.26 -19.48
N GLY A 209 -3.65 -10.20 -18.91
CA GLY A 209 -4.95 -9.67 -19.27
C GLY A 209 -6.16 -10.47 -18.72
N ARG A 210 -5.91 -11.57 -17.99
CA ARG A 210 -6.94 -12.52 -17.60
C ARG A 210 -6.96 -12.85 -16.11
N ASP A 211 -5.80 -13.12 -15.53
CA ASP A 211 -5.72 -13.73 -14.19
C ASP A 211 -5.75 -12.67 -13.09
N VAL A 212 -6.69 -12.81 -12.18
CA VAL A 212 -6.86 -11.95 -11.00
C VAL A 212 -6.86 -12.78 -9.73
N CYS A 213 -6.45 -12.19 -8.62
CA CYS A 213 -6.57 -12.79 -7.30
C CYS A 213 -7.59 -12.01 -6.48
N VAL A 214 -8.49 -12.72 -5.81
CA VAL A 214 -9.54 -12.11 -4.96
C VAL A 214 -9.44 -12.68 -3.55
N ILE A 215 -9.32 -11.81 -2.54
CA ILE A 215 -9.42 -12.20 -1.14
C ILE A 215 -10.91 -12.32 -0.77
N LEU A 216 -11.30 -13.51 -0.34
CA LEU A 216 -12.67 -13.81 0.10
C LEU A 216 -12.70 -14.00 1.61
N GLY A 217 -12.50 -12.89 2.33
CA GLY A 217 -12.55 -12.87 3.78
C GLY A 217 -11.33 -13.46 4.47
N HIS A 218 -11.52 -13.86 5.71
CA HIS A 218 -10.51 -14.41 6.59
C HIS A 218 -10.90 -15.83 7.01
N ASP A 219 -9.93 -16.62 7.44
CA ASP A 219 -10.18 -17.91 8.10
C ASP A 219 -10.79 -17.70 9.49
N LYS A 220 -12.07 -17.30 9.50
CA LYS A 220 -12.88 -17.08 10.70
C LYS A 220 -14.24 -17.76 10.53
N PRO A 221 -14.78 -18.39 11.58
CA PRO A 221 -16.04 -19.14 11.51
C PRO A 221 -17.26 -18.30 11.11
N ASP A 222 -17.22 -16.99 11.30
CA ASP A 222 -18.30 -16.05 11.04
C ASP A 222 -18.19 -15.31 9.70
N ASP A 223 -17.11 -15.51 8.94
CA ASP A 223 -16.97 -14.93 7.60
C ASP A 223 -17.55 -15.87 6.53
N PRO A 224 -18.71 -15.57 5.95
CA PRO A 224 -19.39 -16.46 5.03
C PRO A 224 -18.92 -16.33 3.58
N ARG A 225 -18.00 -15.41 3.26
CA ARG A 225 -17.69 -15.04 1.86
C ARG A 225 -17.19 -16.21 1.03
N TRP A 226 -16.30 -17.04 1.59
CA TRP A 226 -15.85 -18.22 0.88
C TRP A 226 -16.95 -19.28 0.75
N HIS A 227 -17.76 -19.46 1.78
CA HIS A 227 -18.92 -20.36 1.71
C HIS A 227 -19.90 -19.94 0.60
N ILE A 228 -20.28 -18.65 0.58
CA ILE A 228 -21.16 -18.08 -0.45
C ILE A 228 -20.55 -18.27 -1.84
N ALA A 229 -19.27 -17.98 -2.00
CA ALA A 229 -18.58 -18.13 -3.28
C ALA A 229 -18.58 -19.57 -3.76
N ARG A 230 -18.29 -20.51 -2.87
CA ARG A 230 -18.15 -21.94 -3.20
C ARG A 230 -19.48 -22.61 -3.49
N GLU A 231 -20.48 -22.39 -2.64
CA GLU A 231 -21.77 -23.08 -2.72
C GLU A 231 -22.78 -22.38 -3.65
N HIS A 232 -22.74 -21.06 -3.70
CA HIS A 232 -23.70 -20.27 -4.47
C HIS A 232 -23.11 -19.60 -5.71
N GLY A 233 -21.80 -19.69 -5.94
CA GLY A 233 -21.15 -19.15 -7.13
C GLY A 233 -21.06 -17.63 -7.18
N TYR A 234 -20.96 -16.94 -6.04
CA TYR A 234 -20.83 -15.49 -5.97
C TYR A 234 -19.63 -15.07 -5.13
N LEU A 235 -18.65 -14.42 -5.76
CA LEU A 235 -17.63 -13.66 -5.02
C LEU A 235 -18.33 -12.49 -4.30
N SER A 236 -17.96 -12.20 -3.06
CA SER A 236 -18.62 -11.19 -2.25
C SER A 236 -17.60 -10.27 -1.57
N ALA A 237 -17.85 -8.96 -1.58
CA ALA A 237 -17.06 -7.98 -0.85
C ALA A 237 -17.91 -6.76 -0.47
N GLY A 238 -17.66 -6.19 0.70
CA GLY A 238 -18.31 -4.97 1.16
C GLY A 238 -17.82 -3.73 0.41
N GLY A 239 -18.77 -2.83 0.09
CA GLY A 239 -18.54 -1.60 -0.66
C GLY A 239 -18.43 -1.78 -2.18
N ARG A 240 -19.01 -0.81 -2.91
CA ARG A 240 -19.10 -0.86 -4.39
C ARG A 240 -17.75 -0.84 -5.12
N LYS A 241 -16.69 -0.38 -4.46
CA LYS A 241 -15.40 -0.15 -5.12
C LYS A 241 -14.52 -1.42 -5.19
N ARG A 242 -14.68 -2.38 -4.29
CA ARG A 242 -13.73 -3.49 -4.12
C ARG A 242 -13.70 -4.52 -5.26
N LEU A 243 -14.82 -4.78 -5.92
CA LEU A 243 -14.93 -5.72 -7.04
C LEU A 243 -15.22 -5.06 -8.40
N ARG A 244 -15.27 -3.71 -8.47
CA ARG A 244 -15.70 -2.95 -9.66
C ARG A 244 -14.86 -3.20 -10.93
N ASN A 245 -13.60 -3.64 -10.75
CA ASN A 245 -12.67 -3.86 -11.85
C ASN A 245 -12.62 -5.33 -12.30
N LEU A 246 -13.54 -6.17 -11.81
CA LEU A 246 -13.73 -7.52 -12.34
C LEU A 246 -14.54 -7.48 -13.65
N GLU A 247 -14.03 -8.19 -14.64
CA GLU A 247 -14.65 -8.28 -15.96
C GLU A 247 -15.03 -9.72 -16.27
N GLU A 248 -16.15 -9.89 -16.98
CA GLU A 248 -16.57 -11.21 -17.45
C GLU A 248 -15.48 -11.86 -18.32
N GLY A 249 -15.26 -13.16 -18.11
CA GLY A 249 -14.22 -13.93 -18.79
C GLY A 249 -12.87 -13.94 -18.07
N GLN A 250 -12.64 -13.05 -17.11
CA GLN A 250 -11.43 -13.11 -16.29
C GLN A 250 -11.42 -14.38 -15.45
N ARG A 251 -10.21 -14.88 -15.20
CA ARG A 251 -9.99 -16.04 -14.35
C ARG A 251 -9.58 -15.60 -12.95
N VAL A 252 -10.33 -16.04 -11.97
CA VAL A 252 -10.13 -15.69 -10.56
C VAL A 252 -9.42 -16.80 -9.80
N PHE A 253 -8.42 -16.42 -9.02
CA PHE A 253 -7.75 -17.21 -8.00
C PHE A 253 -8.23 -16.75 -6.65
N ALA A 254 -9.09 -17.55 -6.00
CA ALA A 254 -9.68 -17.21 -4.72
C ALA A 254 -8.71 -17.51 -3.58
N TYR A 255 -8.54 -16.54 -2.69
CA TYR A 255 -7.65 -16.61 -1.54
C TYR A 255 -8.41 -16.27 -0.25
N VAL A 256 -8.18 -17.03 0.81
CA VAL A 256 -8.68 -16.73 2.15
C VAL A 256 -7.51 -16.32 3.03
N SER A 257 -7.59 -15.12 3.60
CA SER A 257 -6.53 -14.59 4.48
C SER A 257 -6.33 -15.49 5.69
N GLY A 258 -5.07 -15.89 5.92
CA GLY A 258 -4.71 -16.82 7.00
C GLY A 258 -4.72 -18.29 6.60
N ALA A 259 -5.37 -18.66 5.47
CA ALA A 259 -5.44 -20.05 5.01
C ALA A 259 -4.67 -20.30 3.71
N GLY A 260 -4.91 -19.52 2.64
CA GLY A 260 -4.28 -19.73 1.35
C GLY A 260 -5.26 -19.74 0.18
N TYR A 261 -4.83 -20.32 -0.96
CA TYR A 261 -5.65 -20.46 -2.17
C TYR A 261 -6.70 -21.55 -1.97
N VAL A 262 -7.96 -21.22 -2.27
CA VAL A 262 -9.12 -22.09 -2.04
C VAL A 262 -9.91 -22.42 -3.31
N GLY A 263 -9.69 -21.69 -4.42
CA GLY A 263 -10.40 -21.98 -5.67
C GLY A 263 -9.82 -21.27 -6.87
N ILE A 264 -10.12 -21.81 -8.06
CA ILE A 264 -9.90 -21.22 -9.36
C ILE A 264 -11.21 -21.25 -10.11
N GLY A 265 -11.65 -20.11 -10.65
CA GLY A 265 -12.91 -19.99 -11.38
C GLY A 265 -12.83 -18.96 -12.50
N GLN A 266 -13.93 -18.74 -13.18
CA GLN A 266 -14.08 -17.74 -14.22
C GLN A 266 -15.25 -16.83 -13.88
N ILE A 267 -15.07 -15.53 -14.02
CA ILE A 267 -16.11 -14.52 -13.86
C ILE A 267 -17.13 -14.67 -15.00
N THR A 268 -18.41 -14.73 -14.63
CA THR A 268 -19.51 -14.99 -15.58
C THR A 268 -20.60 -13.92 -15.58
N GLY A 269 -20.40 -12.82 -14.87
CA GLY A 269 -21.37 -11.74 -14.84
C GLY A 269 -20.82 -10.45 -14.26
N GLU A 270 -21.60 -9.41 -14.32
CA GLU A 270 -21.29 -8.09 -13.77
C GLU A 270 -21.47 -8.05 -12.24
N MET A 271 -20.90 -7.01 -11.64
CA MET A 271 -21.05 -6.73 -10.22
C MET A 271 -22.45 -6.18 -9.92
N ILE A 272 -23.15 -6.84 -9.00
CA ILE A 272 -24.49 -6.43 -8.54
C ILE A 272 -24.57 -6.39 -7.01
N PRO A 273 -25.50 -5.66 -6.41
CA PRO A 273 -25.81 -5.77 -4.99
C PRO A 273 -26.21 -7.21 -4.62
N ALA A 274 -25.73 -7.71 -3.47
CA ALA A 274 -26.04 -9.07 -3.04
C ALA A 274 -27.55 -9.33 -2.89
N ARG A 275 -28.33 -8.29 -2.55
CA ARG A 275 -29.80 -8.38 -2.46
C ARG A 275 -30.50 -8.65 -3.79
N ASP A 276 -29.85 -8.34 -4.92
CA ASP A 276 -30.41 -8.54 -6.25
C ASP A 276 -29.95 -9.88 -6.88
N ALA A 277 -29.04 -10.58 -6.20
CA ALA A 277 -28.47 -11.85 -6.67
C ALA A 277 -29.47 -13.00 -6.54
N GLN A 278 -29.48 -13.88 -7.54
CA GLN A 278 -30.36 -15.04 -7.64
C GLN A 278 -29.52 -16.31 -7.76
N VAL A 279 -29.88 -17.33 -7.04
CA VAL A 279 -29.30 -18.68 -7.11
C VAL A 279 -30.29 -19.67 -7.69
N ASP A 280 -29.81 -20.71 -8.37
CA ASP A 280 -30.65 -21.80 -8.84
C ASP A 280 -30.69 -22.90 -7.78
N VAL A 281 -31.87 -23.19 -7.26
CA VAL A 281 -32.11 -24.26 -6.32
C VAL A 281 -33.15 -25.21 -6.94
N ASP A 282 -32.73 -26.40 -7.30
CA ASP A 282 -33.61 -27.40 -7.94
C ASP A 282 -34.32 -26.91 -9.19
N GLY A 283 -33.65 -26.09 -10.02
CA GLY A 283 -34.22 -25.52 -11.25
C GLY A 283 -35.14 -24.30 -11.04
N GLN A 284 -35.20 -23.77 -9.81
CA GLN A 284 -35.96 -22.56 -9.50
C GLN A 284 -35.02 -21.44 -9.06
N ARG A 285 -35.17 -20.23 -9.59
CA ARG A 285 -34.45 -19.06 -9.15
C ARG A 285 -34.98 -18.56 -7.81
N GLN A 286 -34.09 -18.44 -6.83
CA GLN A 286 -34.39 -17.94 -5.48
C GLN A 286 -33.37 -16.83 -5.11
N PRO A 287 -33.81 -15.82 -4.33
CA PRO A 287 -32.88 -14.81 -3.85
C PRO A 287 -31.72 -15.42 -3.07
N LEU A 288 -30.49 -14.90 -3.28
CA LEU A 288 -29.30 -15.30 -2.53
C LEU A 288 -29.50 -15.08 -1.02
N LEU A 289 -30.17 -14.00 -0.63
CA LEU A 289 -30.46 -13.69 0.78
C LEU A 289 -31.38 -14.68 1.47
N ASP A 290 -32.18 -15.43 0.72
CA ASP A 290 -33.12 -16.40 1.27
C ASP A 290 -32.48 -17.78 1.55
N GLN A 291 -31.19 -17.94 1.19
CA GLN A 291 -30.50 -19.21 1.39
C GLN A 291 -30.28 -19.49 2.88
N PRO A 292 -30.71 -20.63 3.41
CA PRO A 292 -30.70 -20.92 4.84
C PRO A 292 -29.29 -21.15 5.43
N ASP A 293 -28.34 -21.52 4.58
CA ASP A 293 -26.94 -21.78 4.95
C ASP A 293 -26.07 -20.52 5.10
N ILE A 294 -26.59 -19.34 4.67
CA ILE A 294 -25.94 -18.06 4.91
C ILE A 294 -26.35 -17.51 6.28
N ASN A 295 -25.65 -17.93 7.33
CA ASN A 295 -26.04 -17.63 8.71
C ASN A 295 -25.38 -16.37 9.32
N SER A 296 -24.53 -15.65 8.60
CA SER A 296 -23.84 -14.47 9.11
C SER A 296 -24.75 -13.25 9.19
N ALA A 297 -25.04 -12.79 10.41
CA ALA A 297 -25.92 -11.65 10.65
C ALA A 297 -25.35 -10.34 10.08
N TRP A 298 -24.04 -10.11 10.25
CA TRP A 298 -23.38 -8.90 9.74
C TRP A 298 -23.40 -8.85 8.20
N TRP A 299 -23.14 -9.99 7.56
CA TRP A 299 -23.16 -10.06 6.10
C TRP A 299 -24.56 -9.78 5.56
N ARG A 300 -25.61 -10.37 6.15
CA ARG A 300 -27.00 -10.10 5.76
C ARG A 300 -27.38 -8.64 5.97
N GLN A 301 -26.93 -8.02 7.06
CA GLN A 301 -27.15 -6.61 7.31
C GLN A 301 -26.49 -5.74 6.23
N ASN A 302 -25.24 -6.01 5.88
CA ASN A 302 -24.54 -5.30 4.81
C ASN A 302 -25.16 -5.55 3.44
N ALA A 303 -25.58 -6.78 3.15
CA ALA A 303 -26.26 -7.11 1.88
C ALA A 303 -27.58 -6.38 1.71
N ALA A 304 -28.31 -6.08 2.79
CA ALA A 304 -29.54 -5.30 2.79
C ALA A 304 -29.31 -3.78 2.82
N SER A 305 -28.07 -3.32 3.05
CA SER A 305 -27.74 -1.88 3.14
C SER A 305 -27.93 -1.17 1.82
N GLU A 306 -28.28 0.13 1.87
CA GLU A 306 -28.27 1.04 0.73
C GLU A 306 -27.01 1.91 0.67
N ASP A 307 -26.25 1.94 1.76
CA ASP A 307 -25.00 2.69 1.86
C ASP A 307 -23.96 2.11 0.90
N PRO A 308 -23.46 2.90 -0.09
CA PRO A 308 -22.48 2.45 -1.07
C PRO A 308 -21.15 1.94 -0.48
N GLU A 309 -20.84 2.35 0.75
CA GLU A 309 -19.59 1.99 1.42
C GLU A 309 -19.72 0.68 2.23
N VAL A 310 -20.93 0.34 2.62
CA VAL A 310 -21.24 -0.82 3.48
C VAL A 310 -21.86 -1.97 2.68
N ILE A 311 -22.63 -1.64 1.62
CA ILE A 311 -23.39 -2.61 0.84
C ILE A 311 -22.49 -3.78 0.38
N GLU A 312 -22.96 -5.00 0.61
CA GLU A 312 -22.27 -6.19 0.08
C GLU A 312 -22.57 -6.33 -1.42
N MET A 313 -21.50 -6.28 -2.21
CA MET A 313 -21.56 -6.47 -3.67
C MET A 313 -21.13 -7.88 -4.02
N VAL A 314 -21.72 -8.45 -5.08
CA VAL A 314 -21.38 -9.80 -5.54
C VAL A 314 -21.12 -9.83 -7.04
N VAL A 315 -20.28 -10.78 -7.46
CA VAL A 315 -19.97 -11.06 -8.86
C VAL A 315 -20.09 -12.56 -9.09
N ALA A 316 -20.82 -12.95 -10.11
CA ALA A 316 -21.01 -14.36 -10.44
C ALA A 316 -19.72 -15.02 -10.92
N VAL A 317 -19.45 -16.22 -10.42
CA VAL A 317 -18.27 -17.01 -10.77
C VAL A 317 -18.66 -18.45 -11.06
N LYS A 318 -18.09 -19.02 -12.12
CA LYS A 318 -18.13 -20.46 -12.41
C LYS A 318 -16.82 -21.10 -11.97
N TRP A 319 -16.88 -21.94 -10.95
CA TRP A 319 -15.70 -22.62 -10.44
C TRP A 319 -15.18 -23.69 -11.39
N LEU A 320 -13.87 -23.73 -11.59
CA LEU A 320 -13.14 -24.80 -12.25
C LEU A 320 -12.67 -25.84 -11.23
N ALA A 321 -12.20 -25.39 -10.09
CA ALA A 321 -11.85 -26.23 -8.95
C ALA A 321 -11.95 -25.43 -7.64
N THR A 322 -12.37 -26.09 -6.56
CA THR A 322 -12.48 -25.49 -5.21
C THR A 322 -12.01 -26.46 -4.14
N ARG A 323 -11.63 -25.89 -2.98
CA ARG A 323 -11.30 -26.64 -1.76
C ARG A 323 -11.98 -26.01 -0.55
N PRO A 324 -12.30 -26.79 0.49
CA PRO A 324 -12.67 -26.20 1.78
C PRO A 324 -11.49 -25.42 2.38
N VAL A 325 -11.76 -24.46 3.28
CA VAL A 325 -10.70 -23.61 3.90
C VAL A 325 -9.64 -24.47 4.59
N GLY A 326 -10.03 -25.54 5.28
CA GLY A 326 -9.10 -26.45 5.94
C GLY A 326 -8.16 -27.24 5.01
N GLU A 327 -8.41 -27.19 3.70
CA GLU A 327 -7.58 -27.80 2.64
C GLU A 327 -6.97 -26.74 1.70
N ALA A 328 -6.98 -25.48 2.13
CA ALA A 328 -6.41 -24.39 1.37
C ALA A 328 -4.95 -24.64 1.00
N PHE A 329 -4.56 -24.23 -0.19
CA PHE A 329 -3.22 -24.45 -0.68
C PHE A 329 -2.33 -23.22 -0.45
N LEU A 330 -1.25 -23.42 0.29
CA LEU A 330 -0.23 -22.42 0.54
C LEU A 330 1.15 -23.05 0.58
N GLU A 331 2.06 -22.57 -0.25
CA GLU A 331 3.46 -22.96 -0.25
C GLU A 331 4.37 -21.74 -0.12
N LYS A 332 5.62 -21.99 0.27
CA LYS A 332 6.65 -20.95 0.35
C LYS A 332 6.90 -20.35 -1.04
N ASN A 333 7.04 -19.02 -1.11
CA ASN A 333 7.29 -18.24 -2.34
C ASN A 333 6.07 -18.09 -3.28
N LEU A 334 4.87 -18.50 -2.89
CA LEU A 334 3.67 -18.09 -3.63
C LEU A 334 3.36 -16.62 -3.40
N PHE A 335 2.75 -16.00 -4.39
CA PHE A 335 2.21 -14.65 -4.26
C PHE A 335 1.10 -14.67 -3.19
N THR A 336 1.19 -13.78 -2.22
CA THR A 336 0.16 -13.56 -1.21
C THR A 336 -0.50 -12.21 -1.50
N PRO A 337 -1.80 -12.19 -1.84
CA PRO A 337 -2.50 -10.94 -2.14
C PRO A 337 -2.59 -10.06 -0.88
N ARG A 338 -2.46 -8.75 -1.08
CA ARG A 338 -2.55 -7.73 -0.03
C ARG A 338 -3.78 -6.83 -0.18
N GLN A 339 -4.52 -6.98 -1.26
CA GLN A 339 -5.72 -6.23 -1.60
C GLN A 339 -6.85 -7.21 -1.90
N THR A 340 -8.09 -6.78 -1.67
CA THR A 340 -9.27 -7.60 -1.96
C THR A 340 -9.30 -8.10 -3.40
N LEU A 341 -8.88 -7.27 -4.35
CA LEU A 341 -8.74 -7.61 -5.78
C LEU A 341 -7.39 -7.10 -6.29
N CYS A 342 -6.64 -7.97 -6.95
CA CYS A 342 -5.41 -7.58 -7.63
C CYS A 342 -5.14 -8.42 -8.89
N LYS A 343 -4.41 -7.81 -9.86
CA LYS A 343 -3.94 -8.51 -11.06
C LYS A 343 -2.88 -9.55 -10.70
N LEU A 344 -3.13 -10.82 -10.95
CA LEU A 344 -2.17 -11.89 -10.65
C LEU A 344 -1.13 -11.98 -11.78
N ARG A 345 0.09 -11.50 -11.49
CA ARG A 345 1.21 -11.40 -12.45
C ARG A 345 2.31 -12.45 -12.22
N HIS A 346 2.25 -13.15 -11.07
CA HIS A 346 3.29 -14.08 -10.66
C HIS A 346 3.06 -15.46 -11.31
N THR A 347 3.64 -15.66 -12.50
CA THR A 347 3.51 -16.91 -13.28
C THR A 347 3.80 -18.19 -12.45
N PRO A 348 4.86 -18.24 -11.61
CA PRO A 348 5.08 -19.43 -10.77
C PRO A 348 3.91 -19.72 -9.82
N THR A 349 3.25 -18.70 -9.26
CA THR A 349 2.05 -18.91 -8.44
C THR A 349 0.91 -19.43 -9.26
N ILE A 350 0.66 -18.86 -10.45
CA ILE A 350 -0.40 -19.33 -11.36
C ILE A 350 -0.21 -20.81 -11.65
N GLU A 351 0.97 -21.22 -12.14
CA GLU A 351 1.29 -22.59 -12.53
C GLU A 351 1.23 -23.56 -11.32
N THR A 352 1.77 -23.16 -10.18
CA THR A 352 1.78 -24.00 -8.97
C THR A 352 0.37 -24.22 -8.42
N VAL A 353 -0.44 -23.15 -8.35
CA VAL A 353 -1.82 -23.24 -7.87
C VAL A 353 -2.67 -24.03 -8.86
N GLU A 354 -2.55 -23.82 -10.18
CA GLU A 354 -3.21 -24.65 -11.20
C GLU A 354 -2.85 -26.14 -11.03
N SER A 355 -1.58 -26.44 -10.87
CA SER A 355 -1.12 -27.82 -10.65
C SER A 355 -1.72 -28.41 -9.40
N ALA A 356 -1.70 -27.69 -8.29
CA ALA A 356 -2.26 -28.14 -7.02
C ALA A 356 -3.77 -28.41 -7.10
N PHE A 357 -4.49 -27.63 -7.94
CA PHE A 357 -5.93 -27.79 -8.18
C PHE A 357 -6.27 -28.75 -9.34
N GLY A 358 -5.27 -29.41 -9.93
CA GLY A 358 -5.48 -30.41 -10.99
C GLY A 358 -5.91 -29.83 -12.33
N LEU A 359 -5.61 -28.54 -12.60
CA LEU A 359 -5.99 -27.85 -13.83
C LEU A 359 -4.87 -27.80 -14.88
N ASN A 360 -3.83 -28.64 -14.76
CA ASN A 360 -2.75 -28.72 -15.72
C ASN A 360 -3.26 -29.25 -17.08
N GLU A 361 -3.07 -28.46 -18.16
CA GLU A 361 -3.18 -28.83 -19.57
C GLU A 361 -4.56 -29.16 -20.19
N ALA A 362 -5.66 -29.15 -19.47
CA ALA A 362 -6.97 -29.47 -20.08
C ALA A 362 -7.73 -28.27 -20.69
N THR A 363 -7.15 -27.05 -20.65
CA THR A 363 -7.83 -25.84 -21.15
C THR A 363 -6.84 -24.92 -21.89
N LYS A 364 -6.26 -25.44 -22.96
CA LYS A 364 -5.64 -24.61 -24.02
C LYS A 364 -6.61 -24.45 -25.18
#